data_86ba06d98ddc33d173fe8b2bf5c75245
#
_entry.id   86ba06d98ddc33d173fe8b2bf5c75245
#
_cell.length_a   1.000
_cell.length_b   1.000
_cell.length_c   1.000
_cell.angle_alpha   90.00
_cell.angle_beta   90.00
_cell.angle_gamma   90.00
#
_symmetry.space_group_name_H-M   'P 1'
#
loop_
_entity.id
_entity.type
_entity.pdbx_description
1 polymer ?
#
loop_
_entity_poly.entity_id
_entity_poly.type
_entity_poly.pdbx_seq_one_letter_code
_entity_poly.pdbx_strand_id
1 'polypeptide(L)'
;MPAFSKIGGILANELSGDEAALHAAVIAINEAVERGQASVTMGVLRNPNAMLRNTQEVLAQDYQDTLKQAKTRKRDQSSGRRLSVATEERDVYEELLTQQEIQSCIDRVNTQVAVRKVNQAVVVQDEAALLAALRLEALSLLGVQEANSCLYLEHFTAYTQQKSKVQ
;
A
#
# COMPACT_ATOMS: atom_id res chain seq x y z
N MET A 1 -29.48 -16.75 19.80
CA MET A 1 -29.02 -16.00 20.09
C MET A 1 -29.25 -15.15 20.19
N PRO A 2 -29.52 -14.77 20.68
CA PRO A 2 -29.49 -13.66 20.58
C PRO A 2 -28.78 -13.18 20.90
N ALA A 3 -28.65 -13.45 21.11
CA ALA A 3 -28.19 -12.63 21.38
C ALA A 3 -27.82 -11.78 20.70
N PHE A 4 -28.22 -11.36 20.12
CA PHE A 4 -27.91 -10.38 19.61
C PHE A 4 -28.34 -9.37 19.99
N SER A 5 -29.11 -9.40 20.88
CA SER A 5 -29.39 -8.32 21.10
C SER A 5 -28.95 -7.70 21.92
N LYS A 6 -28.88 -7.77 22.14
CA LYS A 6 -28.31 -7.13 22.25
C LYS A 6 -27.90 -7.11 21.65
N ILE A 7 -28.91 -8.15 21.74
CA ILE A 7 -28.27 -8.30 20.67
C ILE A 7 -27.25 -7.38 20.41
N GLY A 8 -27.63 -6.29 20.32
CA GLY A 8 -26.72 -5.23 20.04
C GLY A 8 -25.54 -5.18 20.99
N GLY A 9 -25.79 -5.40 22.25
CA GLY A 9 -24.75 -5.30 23.26
C GLY A 9 -23.66 -6.34 23.14
N ILE A 10 -24.03 -7.60 22.97
CA ILE A 10 -23.08 -8.69 22.93
C ILE A 10 -22.29 -8.70 21.63
N LEU A 11 -22.99 -8.53 20.52
CA LEU A 11 -22.34 -8.50 19.22
C LEU A 11 -21.39 -7.31 19.10
N ALA A 12 -21.81 -6.17 19.65
CA ALA A 12 -20.96 -4.99 19.64
C ALA A 12 -19.68 -5.21 20.43
N ASN A 13 -19.73 -5.95 21.52
CA ASN A 13 -18.55 -6.23 22.32
C ASN A 13 -17.57 -7.14 21.58
N GLU A 14 -18.07 -8.14 20.85
CA GLU A 14 -17.21 -9.01 20.05
C GLU A 14 -16.57 -8.25 18.91
N LEU A 15 -17.37 -7.44 18.21
CA LEU A 15 -16.84 -6.59 17.13
C LEU A 15 -15.88 -5.57 17.68
N SER A 16 -16.17 -5.03 18.87
CA SER A 16 -15.28 -4.04 19.51
C SER A 16 -13.92 -4.65 19.82
N GLY A 17 -13.86 -5.94 20.16
CA GLY A 17 -12.60 -6.61 20.41
C GLY A 17 -11.71 -6.66 19.18
N ASP A 18 -12.29 -7.09 18.06
CA ASP A 18 -11.57 -7.17 16.80
C ASP A 18 -11.24 -5.77 16.27
N GLU A 19 -12.19 -4.84 16.39
CA GLU A 19 -11.97 -3.45 15.98
C GLU A 19 -10.91 -2.78 16.84
N ALA A 20 -10.90 -3.07 18.14
CA ALA A 20 -9.89 -2.51 19.03
C ALA A 20 -8.51 -3.04 18.69
N ALA A 21 -8.39 -4.33 18.35
CA ALA A 21 -7.13 -4.92 17.95
C ALA A 21 -6.64 -4.31 16.63
N LEU A 22 -7.54 -4.14 15.67
CA LEU A 22 -7.22 -3.50 14.41
C LEU A 22 -6.79 -2.05 14.63
N HIS A 23 -7.55 -1.32 15.43
CA HIS A 23 -7.27 0.08 15.72
C HIS A 23 -5.90 0.25 16.39
N ALA A 24 -5.60 -0.60 17.38
CA ALA A 24 -4.31 -0.59 18.04
C ALA A 24 -3.17 -0.89 17.07
N ALA A 25 -3.38 -1.84 16.16
CA ALA A 25 -2.39 -2.18 15.14
C ALA A 25 -2.14 -1.00 14.19
N VAL A 26 -3.21 -0.33 13.78
CA VAL A 26 -3.11 0.84 12.90
C VAL A 26 -2.37 1.99 13.59
N ILE A 27 -2.67 2.23 14.86
CA ILE A 27 -1.97 3.26 15.64
C ILE A 27 -0.47 2.91 15.73
N ALA A 28 -0.16 1.64 15.99
CA ALA A 28 1.23 1.21 16.07
C ALA A 28 1.98 1.44 14.76
N ILE A 29 1.31 1.22 13.63
CA ILE A 29 1.89 1.49 12.32
C ILE A 29 2.18 2.98 12.16
N ASN A 30 1.21 3.82 12.50
CA ASN A 30 1.38 5.27 12.42
C ASN A 30 2.55 5.75 13.27
N GLU A 31 2.68 5.23 14.47
CA GLU A 31 3.79 5.56 15.36
C GLU A 31 5.13 5.11 14.80
N ALA A 32 5.18 3.89 14.26
CA ALA A 32 6.40 3.36 13.67
C ALA A 32 6.86 4.20 12.49
N VAL A 33 5.91 4.63 11.65
CA VAL A 33 6.20 5.49 10.51
C VAL A 33 6.81 6.82 10.97
N GLU A 34 6.29 7.38 12.06
CA GLU A 34 6.82 8.64 12.60
C GLU A 34 8.24 8.45 13.14
N ARG A 35 8.55 7.30 13.73
CA ARG A 35 9.90 7.01 14.22
C ARG A 35 10.91 6.90 13.08
N GLY A 36 10.46 6.55 11.90
CA GLY A 36 11.29 6.57 10.71
C GLY A 36 12.19 5.37 10.49
N GLN A 37 12.03 4.31 11.27
CA GLN A 37 12.85 3.10 11.12
C GLN A 37 12.07 2.04 10.33
N ALA A 38 12.52 1.76 9.12
CA ALA A 38 11.84 0.83 8.22
C ALA A 38 11.65 -0.57 8.81
N SER A 39 12.64 -1.06 9.57
CA SER A 39 12.56 -2.37 10.19
C SER A 39 11.44 -2.45 11.24
N VAL A 40 11.28 -1.39 12.02
CA VAL A 40 10.21 -1.31 13.03
C VAL A 40 8.86 -1.22 12.32
N THR A 41 8.77 -0.38 11.30
CA THR A 41 7.55 -0.24 10.49
C THR A 41 7.15 -1.58 9.88
N MET A 42 8.11 -2.30 9.30
CA MET A 42 7.83 -3.60 8.71
C MET A 42 7.31 -4.60 9.72
N GLY A 43 7.87 -4.61 10.92
CA GLY A 43 7.41 -5.48 12.00
C GLY A 43 5.94 -5.27 12.33
N VAL A 44 5.51 -4.00 12.43
CA VAL A 44 4.10 -3.70 12.75
C VAL A 44 3.18 -3.89 11.53
N LEU A 45 3.70 -3.71 10.31
CA LEU A 45 2.92 -3.97 9.11
C LEU A 45 2.56 -5.46 8.98
N ARG A 46 3.40 -6.33 9.51
CA ARG A 46 3.18 -7.78 9.46
C ARG A 46 2.28 -8.29 10.57
N ASN A 47 1.85 -7.43 11.47
CA ASN A 47 0.93 -7.81 12.54
C ASN A 47 -0.40 -8.26 11.93
N PRO A 48 -0.84 -9.52 12.20
CA PRO A 48 -2.10 -10.01 11.61
C PRO A 48 -3.31 -9.18 12.01
N ASN A 49 -3.26 -8.51 13.15
CA ASN A 49 -4.37 -7.65 13.59
C ASN A 49 -4.54 -6.41 12.70
N ALA A 50 -3.50 -6.03 11.96
CA ALA A 50 -3.59 -4.92 11.00
C ALA A 50 -4.36 -5.33 9.74
N MET A 51 -4.51 -6.61 9.49
CA MET A 51 -5.25 -7.16 8.36
C MET A 51 -4.73 -6.64 7.01
N LEU A 52 -3.42 -6.47 6.91
CA LEU A 52 -2.76 -6.03 5.68
C LEU A 52 -2.33 -7.23 4.85
N ARG A 53 -2.34 -7.07 3.54
CA ARG A 53 -2.01 -8.12 2.59
C ARG A 53 -0.83 -7.74 1.72
N ASN A 54 -0.10 -8.74 1.29
CA ASN A 54 0.95 -8.61 0.29
C ASN A 54 2.14 -7.74 0.74
N THR A 55 2.40 -7.72 2.05
CA THR A 55 3.58 -7.03 2.57
C THR A 55 4.83 -7.83 2.24
N GLN A 56 5.83 -7.17 1.69
CA GLN A 56 7.10 -7.80 1.31
C GLN A 56 8.23 -7.18 2.13
N GLU A 57 8.94 -8.02 2.86
CA GLU A 57 9.99 -7.56 3.76
C GLU A 57 11.09 -6.79 3.05
N VAL A 58 11.42 -7.20 1.83
CA VAL A 58 12.46 -6.53 1.04
C VAL A 58 12.09 -5.10 0.66
N LEU A 59 10.83 -4.75 0.75
CA LEU A 59 10.32 -3.41 0.40
C LEU A 59 10.08 -2.53 1.63
N ALA A 60 10.62 -2.90 2.77
CA ALA A 60 10.38 -2.19 4.03
C ALA A 60 10.67 -0.70 3.91
N GLN A 61 11.78 -0.32 3.29
CA GLN A 61 12.13 1.09 3.13
C GLN A 61 11.16 1.82 2.21
N ASP A 62 10.76 1.17 1.12
CA ASP A 62 9.80 1.76 0.19
C ASP A 62 8.45 2.01 0.87
N TYR A 63 8.00 1.05 1.68
CA TYR A 63 6.77 1.22 2.46
C TYR A 63 6.91 2.37 3.45
N GLN A 64 8.04 2.41 4.17
CA GLN A 64 8.30 3.46 5.16
C GLN A 64 8.21 4.85 4.50
N ASP A 65 8.89 5.03 3.39
CA ASP A 65 8.94 6.31 2.68
C ASP A 65 7.55 6.71 2.17
N THR A 66 6.84 5.76 1.57
CA THR A 66 5.51 6.02 1.00
C THR A 66 4.49 6.34 2.10
N LEU A 67 4.52 5.59 3.20
CA LEU A 67 3.63 5.84 4.32
C LEU A 67 3.91 7.18 4.97
N LYS A 68 5.18 7.53 5.10
CA LYS A 68 5.55 8.83 5.68
C LYS A 68 5.08 9.98 4.81
N GLN A 69 5.23 9.86 3.50
CA GLN A 69 4.72 10.86 2.56
C GLN A 69 3.20 10.99 2.65
N ALA A 70 2.50 9.86 2.75
CA ALA A 70 1.05 9.85 2.86
C ALA A 70 0.59 10.53 4.15
N LYS A 71 1.29 10.28 5.25
CA LYS A 71 0.99 10.93 6.53
C LYS A 71 1.20 12.44 6.45
N THR A 72 2.31 12.85 5.88
CA THR A 72 2.65 14.26 5.72
C THR A 72 1.59 14.96 4.88
N ARG A 73 1.20 14.33 3.77
CA ARG A 73 0.18 14.89 2.88
C ARG A 73 -1.17 15.02 3.60
N LYS A 74 -1.53 14.02 4.37
CA LYS A 74 -2.80 14.04 5.12
C LYS A 74 -2.78 15.13 6.18
N ARG A 75 -1.65 15.30 6.87
CA ARG A 75 -1.48 16.36 7.86
C ARG A 75 -1.62 17.73 7.22
N ASP A 76 -0.99 17.93 6.07
CA ASP A 76 -1.05 19.20 5.35
C ASP A 76 -2.48 19.52 4.91
N GLN A 77 -3.21 18.53 4.41
CA GLN A 77 -4.60 18.69 4.04
C GLN A 77 -5.49 19.03 5.23
N SER A 78 -5.24 18.39 6.36
CA SER A 78 -5.97 18.64 7.59
C SER A 78 -5.69 20.05 8.11
N SER A 79 -4.43 20.48 8.07
CA SER A 79 -4.03 21.83 8.47
C SER A 79 -4.65 22.89 7.57
N GLY A 80 -4.70 22.62 6.26
CA GLY A 80 -5.31 23.53 5.30
C GLY A 80 -6.80 23.74 5.57
N ARG A 81 -7.50 22.67 5.92
CA ARG A 81 -8.93 22.75 6.25
C ARG A 81 -9.17 23.54 7.53
N ARG A 82 -8.26 23.42 8.48
CA ARG A 82 -8.41 24.10 9.77
C ARG A 82 -8.17 25.60 9.70
N LEU A 83 -7.39 26.04 8.73
CA LEU A 83 -7.17 27.47 8.51
C LEU A 83 -8.48 28.19 8.15
N SER A 84 -9.43 27.48 7.55
CA SER A 84 -10.70 28.06 7.17
C SER A 84 -11.75 27.97 8.29
N VAL A 85 -11.50 27.17 9.30
CA VAL A 85 -12.41 27.01 10.45
C VAL A 85 -11.58 27.24 11.71
N ALA A 86 -11.96 28.26 12.47
CA ALA A 86 -11.25 28.59 13.69
C ALA A 86 -11.57 27.58 14.80
N THR A 87 -10.95 26.41 14.75
CA THR A 87 -11.03 25.41 15.79
C THR A 87 -9.72 25.37 16.55
N GLU A 88 -9.82 25.43 17.84
CA GLU A 88 -8.65 25.44 18.71
C GLU A 88 -8.07 24.05 18.93
N GLU A 89 -8.91 23.03 18.80
CA GLU A 89 -8.48 21.66 19.06
C GLU A 89 -8.15 20.93 17.78
N ARG A 90 -6.95 20.38 17.76
CA ARG A 90 -6.46 19.59 16.66
C ARG A 90 -6.85 18.14 16.90
N ASP A 91 -7.61 17.57 15.98
CA ASP A 91 -7.95 16.15 16.05
C ASP A 91 -6.79 15.34 15.51
N VAL A 92 -5.99 14.80 16.42
CA VAL A 92 -4.82 14.01 16.09
C VAL A 92 -5.20 12.79 15.25
N TYR A 93 -6.38 12.24 15.48
CA TYR A 93 -6.84 11.04 14.77
C TYR A 93 -7.14 11.32 13.30
N GLU A 94 -7.48 12.54 12.94
CA GLU A 94 -7.67 12.91 11.54
C GLU A 94 -6.38 12.85 10.74
N GLU A 95 -5.25 12.91 11.40
CA GLU A 95 -3.94 12.87 10.77
C GLU A 95 -3.38 11.47 10.64
N LEU A 96 -3.99 10.50 11.30
CA LEU A 96 -3.55 9.12 11.23
C LEU A 96 -4.02 8.47 9.94
N LEU A 97 -3.15 7.65 9.37
CA LEU A 97 -3.53 6.83 8.24
C LEU A 97 -4.47 5.72 8.70
N THR A 98 -5.54 5.50 7.94
CA THR A 98 -6.46 4.40 8.20
C THR A 98 -5.87 3.10 7.65
N GLN A 99 -6.43 1.96 8.07
CA GLN A 99 -6.03 0.65 7.55
C GLN A 99 -6.12 0.62 6.02
N GLN A 100 -7.18 1.18 5.47
CA GLN A 100 -7.39 1.21 4.03
C GLN A 100 -6.35 2.08 3.32
N GLU A 101 -6.00 3.20 3.90
CA GLU A 101 -4.97 4.08 3.35
C GLU A 101 -3.60 3.40 3.39
N ILE A 102 -3.31 2.68 4.47
CA ILE A 102 -2.06 1.93 4.61
C ILE A 102 -2.00 0.83 3.54
N GLN A 103 -3.09 0.07 3.37
CA GLN A 103 -3.14 -0.98 2.35
C GLN A 103 -2.94 -0.39 0.95
N SER A 104 -3.54 0.77 0.68
CA SER A 104 -3.36 1.45 -0.61
C SER A 104 -1.90 1.83 -0.86
N CYS A 105 -1.20 2.26 0.17
CA CYS A 105 0.23 2.57 0.06
C CYS A 105 1.05 1.32 -0.25
N ILE A 106 0.75 0.21 0.42
CA ILE A 106 1.42 -1.07 0.19
C ILE A 106 1.18 -1.52 -1.26
N ASP A 107 -0.06 -1.46 -1.72
CA ASP A 107 -0.42 -1.86 -3.07
C ASP A 107 0.29 -1.00 -4.11
N ARG A 108 0.37 0.30 -3.85
CA ARG A 108 1.06 1.24 -4.75
C ARG A 108 2.54 0.90 -4.87
N VAL A 109 3.22 0.65 -3.75
CA VAL A 109 4.63 0.28 -3.76
C VAL A 109 4.83 -1.02 -4.52
N ASN A 110 4.00 -2.02 -4.23
CA ASN A 110 4.09 -3.32 -4.89
C ASN A 110 3.91 -3.18 -6.40
N THR A 111 2.95 -2.37 -6.83
CA THR A 111 2.70 -2.11 -8.25
C THR A 111 3.89 -1.39 -8.89
N GLN A 112 4.43 -0.38 -8.22
CA GLN A 112 5.58 0.36 -8.73
C GLN A 112 6.80 -0.54 -8.90
N VAL A 113 7.04 -1.43 -7.94
CA VAL A 113 8.16 -2.36 -8.01
C VAL A 113 7.94 -3.36 -9.16
N ALA A 114 6.71 -3.84 -9.33
CA ALA A 114 6.37 -4.76 -10.41
C ALA A 114 6.57 -4.09 -11.77
N VAL A 115 6.14 -2.84 -11.92
CA VAL A 115 6.34 -2.07 -13.15
C VAL A 115 7.84 -1.86 -13.41
N ARG A 116 8.61 -1.58 -12.37
CA ARG A 116 10.06 -1.44 -12.49
C ARG A 116 10.69 -2.74 -13.01
N LYS A 117 10.23 -3.88 -12.53
CA LYS A 117 10.71 -5.18 -12.98
C LYS A 117 10.38 -5.41 -14.45
N VAL A 118 9.18 -5.01 -14.90
CA VAL A 118 8.81 -5.08 -16.30
C VAL A 118 9.75 -4.21 -17.13
N ASN A 119 9.95 -2.98 -16.73
CA ASN A 119 10.82 -2.04 -17.44
C ASN A 119 12.26 -2.56 -17.50
N GLN A 120 12.76 -3.11 -16.41
CA GLN A 120 14.10 -3.68 -16.36
C GLN A 120 14.25 -4.84 -17.32
N ALA A 121 13.26 -5.74 -17.34
CA ALA A 121 13.28 -6.88 -18.26
C ALA A 121 13.27 -6.43 -19.71
N VAL A 122 12.54 -5.37 -20.03
CA VAL A 122 12.51 -4.79 -21.38
C VAL A 122 13.87 -4.20 -21.75
N VAL A 123 14.49 -3.46 -20.81
CA VAL A 123 15.80 -2.85 -21.05
C VAL A 123 16.86 -3.89 -21.35
N VAL A 124 16.88 -4.99 -20.58
CA VAL A 124 17.87 -6.05 -20.77
C VAL A 124 17.44 -7.09 -21.80
N GLN A 125 16.27 -6.96 -22.39
CA GLN A 125 15.73 -7.86 -23.43
C GLN A 125 15.62 -9.31 -22.96
N ASP A 126 15.17 -9.49 -21.71
CA ASP A 126 14.98 -10.81 -21.11
C ASP A 126 13.51 -11.20 -21.13
N GLU A 127 13.13 -12.08 -22.06
CA GLU A 127 11.75 -12.54 -22.23
C GLU A 127 11.24 -13.27 -20.99
N ALA A 128 12.06 -14.12 -20.41
CA ALA A 128 11.64 -14.89 -19.22
C ALA A 128 11.39 -13.99 -18.03
N ALA A 129 12.27 -13.01 -17.81
CA ALA A 129 12.10 -12.03 -16.73
C ALA A 129 10.87 -11.15 -16.97
N LEU A 130 10.63 -10.77 -18.23
CA LEU A 130 9.45 -9.98 -18.59
C LEU A 130 8.17 -10.77 -18.31
N LEU A 131 8.14 -12.03 -18.74
CA LEU A 131 6.98 -12.88 -18.52
C LEU A 131 6.70 -13.04 -17.01
N ALA A 132 7.74 -13.30 -16.23
CA ALA A 132 7.62 -13.43 -14.78
C ALA A 132 7.10 -12.13 -14.15
N ALA A 133 7.62 -10.98 -14.60
CA ALA A 133 7.20 -9.68 -14.10
C ALA A 133 5.74 -9.39 -14.46
N LEU A 134 5.31 -9.73 -15.67
CA LEU A 134 3.92 -9.51 -16.08
C LEU A 134 2.93 -10.36 -15.29
N ARG A 135 3.37 -11.50 -14.78
CA ARG A 135 2.55 -12.41 -13.99
C ARG A 135 2.48 -12.04 -12.52
N LEU A 136 3.22 -11.01 -12.09
CA LEU A 136 3.17 -10.60 -10.69
C LEU A 136 1.76 -10.14 -10.32
N GLU A 137 1.31 -10.62 -9.17
CA GLU A 137 -0.03 -10.34 -8.67
C GLU A 137 -0.30 -8.84 -8.55
N ALA A 138 0.74 -8.06 -8.20
CA ALA A 138 0.62 -6.61 -8.02
C ALA A 138 0.14 -5.87 -9.27
N LEU A 139 0.38 -6.43 -10.46
CA LEU A 139 -0.07 -5.82 -11.71
C LEU A 139 -1.51 -6.21 -12.08
N SER A 140 -2.03 -7.27 -11.47
CA SER A 140 -3.39 -7.76 -11.70
C SER A 140 -3.72 -8.02 -13.17
N LEU A 141 -2.72 -8.40 -13.95
CA LEU A 141 -2.92 -8.69 -15.36
C LEU A 141 -3.46 -10.11 -15.54
N LEU A 142 -4.47 -10.22 -16.40
CA LEU A 142 -5.10 -11.50 -16.72
C LEU A 142 -4.72 -11.91 -18.14
N GLY A 143 -4.63 -13.22 -18.37
CA GLY A 143 -4.42 -13.73 -19.70
C GLY A 143 -2.99 -13.61 -20.24
N VAL A 144 -2.01 -13.43 -19.36
CA VAL A 144 -0.61 -13.43 -19.76
C VAL A 144 -0.21 -14.84 -20.16
N GLN A 145 0.21 -15.04 -21.41
CA GLN A 145 0.54 -16.34 -21.96
C GLN A 145 2.00 -16.43 -22.33
N GLU A 146 2.62 -17.54 -21.95
CA GLU A 146 4.03 -17.79 -22.23
C GLU A 146 4.34 -17.80 -23.74
N ALA A 147 3.42 -18.31 -24.54
CA ALA A 147 3.59 -18.37 -25.99
C ALA A 147 3.76 -16.99 -26.62
N ASN A 148 3.31 -15.95 -25.95
CA ASN A 148 3.38 -14.57 -26.45
C ASN A 148 4.53 -13.76 -25.87
N SER A 149 5.45 -14.37 -25.14
CA SER A 149 6.53 -13.65 -24.45
C SER A 149 7.37 -12.78 -25.40
N CYS A 150 7.67 -13.29 -26.58
CA CYS A 150 8.42 -12.53 -27.58
C CYS A 150 7.65 -11.31 -28.07
N LEU A 151 6.35 -11.46 -28.28
CA LEU A 151 5.49 -10.36 -28.72
C LEU A 151 5.37 -9.29 -27.66
N TYR A 152 5.27 -9.69 -26.39
CA TYR A 152 5.24 -8.74 -25.28
C TYR A 152 6.51 -7.92 -25.24
N LEU A 153 7.67 -8.59 -25.39
CA LEU A 153 8.96 -7.91 -25.36
C LEU A 153 9.08 -6.91 -26.50
N GLU A 154 8.74 -7.32 -27.72
CA GLU A 154 8.77 -6.44 -28.89
C GLU A 154 7.88 -5.21 -28.69
N HIS A 155 6.69 -5.43 -28.22
CA HIS A 155 5.71 -4.34 -28.04
C HIS A 155 6.18 -3.34 -26.99
N PHE A 156 6.65 -3.82 -25.85
CA PHE A 156 7.13 -2.94 -24.80
C PHE A 156 8.41 -2.21 -25.20
N THR A 157 9.29 -2.87 -25.96
CA THR A 157 10.50 -2.24 -26.46
C THR A 157 10.16 -1.09 -27.39
N ALA A 158 9.23 -1.31 -28.31
CA ALA A 158 8.77 -0.28 -29.24
C ALA A 158 8.15 0.91 -28.51
N TYR A 159 7.31 0.62 -27.50
CA TYR A 159 6.67 1.65 -26.69
C TYR A 159 7.71 2.48 -25.93
N THR A 160 8.69 1.84 -25.34
CA THR A 160 9.74 2.52 -24.58
C THR A 160 10.56 3.43 -25.48
N GLN A 161 10.91 2.96 -26.69
CA GLN A 161 11.64 3.75 -27.66
C GLN A 161 10.84 4.96 -28.12
N GLN A 162 9.55 4.79 -28.36
CA GLN A 162 8.67 5.86 -28.76
C GLN A 162 8.55 6.92 -27.66
N LYS A 163 8.44 6.48 -26.42
CA LYS A 163 8.35 7.38 -25.27
C LYS A 163 9.61 8.20 -25.12
N SER A 164 10.78 7.58 -25.33
CA SER A 164 12.07 8.30 -25.25
C SER A 164 12.17 9.39 -26.31
N LYS A 165 11.63 9.15 -27.51
CA LYS A 165 11.67 10.15 -28.59
C LYS A 165 10.81 11.35 -28.33
N VAL A 166 9.72 11.19 -27.55
CA VAL A 166 8.81 12.29 -27.23
C VAL A 166 9.39 13.19 -26.15
N GLN A 167 10.26 12.66 -25.31
CA GLN A 167 10.94 13.41 -24.28
C GLN A 167 12.20 14.05 -24.83
#